data_aaefc205b5efc0a60fa193147a94083e
#
_entry.id   aaefc205b5efc0a60fa193147a94083e
#
_cell.length_a   1.000
_cell.length_b   1.000
_cell.length_c   1.000
_cell.angle_alpha   90.00
_cell.angle_beta   90.00
_cell.angle_gamma   90.00
#
_symmetry.space_group_name_H-M   'P 1'
#
loop_
_entity.id
_entity.type
_entity.pdbx_description
1 polymer ?
#
loop_
_entity_poly.entity_id
_entity_poly.type
_entity_poly.pdbx_seq_one_letter_code
_entity_poly.pdbx_strand_id
1 'polypeptide(L)'
;MTIRQLFSRLRRDDTGATAIEFALLSPALILMMIGVLQVGMAMQNYNALRGLSADVARYTMVQYQTGNTISNSQIETWAENHALGAPYLLHQDRVNAVVTTPSTQRVTGATELQLVISYQMDSFLGFAGIEFPFITYTRPIFLLDED
;
A
#
# COMPACT_ATOMS: atom_id res chain seq x y z
N MET A 1 59.47 -12.25 18.79
CA MET A 1 58.32 -11.37 19.03
C MET A 1 57.55 -11.89 20.23
N THR A 2 57.61 -11.20 21.34
CA THR A 2 57.08 -11.71 22.62
C THR A 2 55.57 -11.43 22.67
N ILE A 3 54.78 -12.33 23.26
CA ILE A 3 53.33 -12.24 23.43
C ILE A 3 52.91 -10.86 24.03
N ARG A 4 53.74 -10.33 24.94
CA ARG A 4 53.56 -9.00 25.51
C ARG A 4 53.58 -7.85 24.49
N GLN A 5 54.42 -7.96 23.45
CA GLN A 5 54.49 -6.95 22.37
C GLN A 5 53.29 -7.03 21.43
N LEU A 6 52.70 -8.22 21.26
CA LEU A 6 51.47 -8.40 20.50
C LEU A 6 50.27 -7.73 21.22
N PHE A 7 50.11 -7.97 22.51
CA PHE A 7 49.07 -7.36 23.34
C PHE A 7 49.20 -5.84 23.45
N SER A 8 50.42 -5.29 23.47
CA SER A 8 50.63 -3.83 23.52
C SER A 8 50.31 -3.15 22.19
N ARG A 9 50.47 -3.84 21.03
CA ARG A 9 50.04 -3.33 19.73
C ARG A 9 48.53 -3.38 19.55
N LEU A 10 47.88 -4.47 19.93
CA LEU A 10 46.41 -4.60 19.92
C LEU A 10 45.72 -3.55 20.80
N ARG A 11 46.32 -3.17 21.94
CA ARG A 11 45.78 -2.15 22.85
C ARG A 11 45.97 -0.71 22.35
N ARG A 12 46.78 -0.51 21.31
CA ARG A 12 47.12 0.80 20.73
C ARG A 12 46.55 0.99 19.32
N ASP A 13 45.83 -0.03 18.83
CA ASP A 13 45.26 -0.02 17.49
C ASP A 13 43.82 0.51 17.54
N ASP A 14 43.67 1.84 17.41
CA ASP A 14 42.40 2.53 17.40
C ASP A 14 41.60 2.26 16.11
N THR A 15 42.22 1.62 15.10
CA THR A 15 41.52 1.26 13.84
C THR A 15 40.44 0.19 14.04
N GLY A 16 40.60 -0.67 15.07
CA GLY A 16 39.58 -1.64 15.45
C GLY A 16 38.30 -1.01 16.10
N ALA A 17 38.50 0.09 16.82
CA ALA A 17 37.37 0.76 17.52
C ALA A 17 36.34 1.31 16.56
N THR A 18 36.75 1.99 15.48
CA THR A 18 35.89 2.55 14.45
C THR A 18 35.09 1.46 13.72
N ALA A 19 35.73 0.31 13.46
CA ALA A 19 35.05 -0.83 12.83
C ALA A 19 33.94 -1.42 13.74
N ILE A 20 34.18 -1.49 15.05
CA ILE A 20 33.24 -1.97 16.03
C ILE A 20 32.09 -0.97 16.18
N GLU A 21 32.36 0.33 16.26
CA GLU A 21 31.35 1.38 16.31
C GLU A 21 30.44 1.34 15.07
N PHE A 22 31.04 1.20 13.88
CA PHE A 22 30.29 1.04 12.65
C PHE A 22 29.43 -0.24 12.64
N ALA A 23 29.99 -1.36 13.11
CA ALA A 23 29.27 -2.63 13.18
C ALA A 23 28.05 -2.57 14.13
N LEU A 24 28.15 -1.78 15.20
CA LEU A 24 27.05 -1.56 16.15
C LEU A 24 25.97 -0.61 15.59
N LEU A 25 26.37 0.39 14.82
CA LEU A 25 25.44 1.39 14.25
C LEU A 25 24.79 0.92 12.94
N SER A 26 25.50 0.10 12.14
CA SER A 26 25.04 -0.33 10.81
C SER A 26 23.66 -1.03 10.80
N PRO A 27 23.31 -1.92 11.75
CA PRO A 27 22.00 -2.54 11.76
C PRO A 27 20.87 -1.52 11.93
N ALA A 28 21.05 -0.54 12.81
CA ALA A 28 20.06 0.51 13.03
C ALA A 28 19.90 1.39 11.78
N LEU A 29 20.99 1.73 11.12
CA LEU A 29 21.00 2.53 9.90
C LEU A 29 20.33 1.78 8.74
N ILE A 30 20.59 0.48 8.60
CA ILE A 30 19.94 -0.37 7.58
C ILE A 30 18.45 -0.47 7.85
N LEU A 31 18.03 -0.70 9.09
CA LEU A 31 16.61 -0.76 9.45
C LEU A 31 15.89 0.56 9.17
N MET A 32 16.51 1.70 9.48
CA MET A 32 15.96 3.01 9.13
C MET A 32 15.79 3.18 7.63
N MET A 33 16.79 2.79 6.83
CA MET A 33 16.74 2.88 5.38
C MET A 33 15.62 2.00 4.80
N ILE A 34 15.48 0.76 5.28
CA ILE A 34 14.38 -0.13 4.90
C ILE A 34 13.03 0.48 5.29
N GLY A 35 12.93 1.07 6.48
CA GLY A 35 11.71 1.74 6.95
C GLY A 35 11.28 2.88 6.02
N VAL A 36 12.21 3.73 5.60
CA VAL A 36 11.94 4.82 4.66
C VAL A 36 11.46 4.30 3.30
N LEU A 37 12.10 3.24 2.76
CA LEU A 37 11.66 2.60 1.52
C LEU A 37 10.24 2.02 1.66
N GLN A 38 9.95 1.38 2.78
CA GLN A 38 8.63 0.80 3.07
C GLN A 38 7.54 1.88 3.08
N VAL A 39 7.79 3.02 3.73
CA VAL A 39 6.86 4.17 3.74
C VAL A 39 6.66 4.73 2.34
N GLY A 40 7.73 4.87 1.56
CA GLY A 40 7.66 5.32 0.17
C GLY A 40 6.75 4.43 -0.69
N MET A 41 6.91 3.10 -0.58
CA MET A 41 6.05 2.13 -1.28
C MET A 41 4.59 2.19 -0.78
N ALA A 42 4.37 2.40 0.52
CA ALA A 42 3.03 2.57 1.07
C ALA A 42 2.33 3.78 0.45
N MET A 43 3.01 4.91 0.35
CA MET A 43 2.47 6.11 -0.29
C MET A 43 2.19 5.92 -1.79
N GLN A 44 3.06 5.19 -2.49
CA GLN A 44 2.86 4.86 -3.91
C GLN A 44 1.59 4.01 -4.08
N ASN A 45 1.45 2.94 -3.31
CA ASN A 45 0.28 2.08 -3.37
C ASN A 45 -1.01 2.81 -2.95
N TYR A 46 -0.94 3.68 -1.94
CA TYR A 46 -2.07 4.52 -1.57
C TYR A 46 -2.53 5.43 -2.72
N ASN A 47 -1.58 6.05 -3.44
CA ASN A 47 -1.88 6.85 -4.62
C ASN A 47 -2.47 6.01 -5.76
N ALA A 48 -1.99 4.76 -5.95
CA ALA A 48 -2.55 3.82 -6.90
C ALA A 48 -4.01 3.49 -6.56
N LEU A 49 -4.33 3.17 -5.29
CA LEU A 49 -5.70 2.91 -4.84
C LEU A 49 -6.61 4.13 -5.04
N ARG A 50 -6.10 5.33 -4.76
CA ARG A 50 -6.83 6.58 -4.97
C ARG A 50 -7.15 6.80 -6.45
N GLY A 51 -6.18 6.59 -7.34
CA GLY A 51 -6.37 6.68 -8.79
C GLY A 51 -7.36 5.64 -9.29
N LEU A 52 -7.15 4.37 -8.92
CA LEU A 52 -8.03 3.26 -9.27
C LEU A 52 -9.47 3.54 -8.83
N SER A 53 -9.68 4.01 -7.60
CA SER A 53 -11.02 4.35 -7.10
C SER A 53 -11.71 5.44 -7.91
N ALA A 54 -10.96 6.38 -8.49
CA ALA A 54 -11.51 7.41 -9.37
C ALA A 54 -11.94 6.83 -10.74
N ASP A 55 -11.14 5.91 -11.29
CA ASP A 55 -11.47 5.24 -12.54
C ASP A 55 -12.67 4.31 -12.39
N VAL A 56 -12.75 3.57 -11.26
CA VAL A 56 -13.92 2.74 -10.93
C VAL A 56 -15.18 3.60 -10.83
N ALA A 57 -15.10 4.73 -10.13
CA ALA A 57 -16.25 5.63 -9.99
C ALA A 57 -16.71 6.16 -11.36
N ARG A 58 -15.76 6.57 -12.20
CA ARG A 58 -16.06 7.04 -13.56
C ARG A 58 -16.65 5.94 -14.42
N TYR A 59 -16.09 4.73 -14.38
CA TYR A 59 -16.63 3.58 -15.10
C TYR A 59 -18.08 3.31 -14.68
N THR A 60 -18.36 3.24 -13.38
CA THR A 60 -19.68 2.99 -12.83
C THR A 60 -20.68 4.06 -13.26
N MET A 61 -20.32 5.35 -13.16
CA MET A 61 -21.17 6.45 -13.59
C MET A 61 -21.50 6.39 -15.09
N VAL A 62 -20.51 6.10 -15.94
CA VAL A 62 -20.73 5.99 -17.38
C VAL A 62 -21.65 4.82 -17.72
N GLN A 63 -21.49 3.66 -17.07
CA GLN A 63 -22.39 2.53 -17.27
C GLN A 63 -23.83 2.89 -16.92
N TYR A 64 -24.03 3.56 -15.79
CA TYR A 64 -25.37 4.02 -15.40
C TYR A 64 -25.97 5.03 -16.37
N GLN A 65 -25.21 6.02 -16.81
CA GLN A 65 -25.66 7.03 -17.78
C GLN A 65 -26.03 6.46 -19.17
N THR A 66 -25.46 5.31 -19.52
CA THR A 66 -25.80 4.61 -20.77
C THR A 66 -26.96 3.62 -20.59
N GLY A 67 -27.65 3.63 -19.45
CA GLY A 67 -28.74 2.72 -19.15
C GLY A 67 -28.30 1.29 -18.86
N ASN A 68 -27.00 1.06 -18.66
CA ASN A 68 -26.46 -0.26 -18.36
C ASN A 68 -26.32 -0.41 -16.84
N THR A 69 -27.34 -0.99 -16.20
CA THR A 69 -27.29 -1.28 -14.76
C THR A 69 -26.34 -2.44 -14.47
N ILE A 70 -25.19 -2.14 -13.88
CA ILE A 70 -24.20 -3.12 -13.44
C ILE A 70 -24.36 -3.42 -11.94
N SER A 71 -24.17 -4.69 -11.56
CA SER A 71 -24.23 -5.09 -10.16
C SER A 71 -22.97 -4.69 -9.38
N ASN A 72 -23.06 -4.62 -8.05
CA ASN A 72 -21.92 -4.34 -7.19
C ASN A 72 -20.75 -5.32 -7.47
N SER A 73 -21.05 -6.61 -7.63
CA SER A 73 -20.04 -7.63 -7.94
C SER A 73 -19.35 -7.44 -9.29
N GLN A 74 -20.05 -6.90 -10.29
CA GLN A 74 -19.44 -6.55 -11.58
C GLN A 74 -18.49 -5.35 -11.45
N ILE A 75 -18.84 -4.37 -10.62
CA ILE A 75 -17.97 -3.23 -10.32
C ILE A 75 -16.72 -3.71 -9.58
N GLU A 76 -16.86 -4.58 -8.57
CA GLU A 76 -15.76 -5.19 -7.82
C GLU A 76 -14.81 -5.94 -8.74
N THR A 77 -15.32 -6.85 -9.57
CA THR A 77 -14.53 -7.62 -10.53
C THR A 77 -13.81 -6.72 -11.53
N TRP A 78 -14.49 -5.67 -12.03
CA TRP A 78 -13.87 -4.71 -12.93
C TRP A 78 -12.72 -3.96 -12.24
N ALA A 79 -12.94 -3.52 -10.98
CA ALA A 79 -11.93 -2.81 -10.19
C ALA A 79 -10.69 -3.65 -9.96
N GLU A 80 -10.86 -4.91 -9.55
CA GLU A 80 -9.76 -5.84 -9.30
C GLU A 80 -8.97 -6.14 -10.59
N ASN A 81 -9.64 -6.41 -11.71
CA ASN A 81 -8.99 -6.64 -12.98
C ASN A 81 -8.24 -5.40 -13.48
N HIS A 82 -8.84 -4.21 -13.33
CA HIS A 82 -8.22 -2.95 -13.76
C HIS A 82 -7.00 -2.59 -12.92
N ALA A 83 -6.98 -2.99 -11.65
CA ALA A 83 -5.86 -2.80 -10.73
C ALA A 83 -4.57 -3.47 -11.19
N LEU A 84 -4.66 -4.56 -11.96
CA LEU A 84 -3.49 -5.35 -12.40
C LEU A 84 -2.75 -4.70 -13.57
N GLY A 85 -3.47 -3.87 -14.34
CA GLY A 85 -2.92 -3.17 -15.49
C GLY A 85 -2.20 -1.87 -15.14
N ALA A 86 -1.50 -1.31 -16.14
CA ALA A 86 -0.95 0.04 -16.03
C ALA A 86 -2.10 1.06 -15.89
N PRO A 87 -1.96 2.11 -15.09
CA PRO A 87 -0.74 2.55 -14.38
C PRO A 87 -0.56 1.97 -12.97
N TYR A 88 -1.49 1.12 -12.48
CA TYR A 88 -1.55 0.70 -11.07
C TYR A 88 -0.58 -0.44 -10.76
N LEU A 89 -0.56 -1.49 -11.61
CA LEU A 89 0.33 -2.66 -11.49
C LEU A 89 0.29 -3.32 -10.11
N LEU A 90 -0.91 -3.43 -9.52
CA LEU A 90 -1.13 -4.10 -8.24
C LEU A 90 -1.16 -5.63 -8.45
N HIS A 91 -0.89 -6.39 -7.39
CA HIS A 91 -0.94 -7.85 -7.43
C HIS A 91 -2.35 -8.37 -7.17
N GLN A 92 -2.80 -9.35 -7.98
CA GLN A 92 -4.14 -9.92 -7.94
C GLN A 92 -4.52 -10.47 -6.56
N ASP A 93 -3.62 -11.23 -5.94
CA ASP A 93 -3.88 -11.91 -4.66
C ASP A 93 -3.90 -10.94 -3.46
N ARG A 94 -3.66 -9.65 -3.68
CA ARG A 94 -3.46 -8.65 -2.63
C ARG A 94 -4.39 -7.46 -2.72
N VAL A 95 -5.06 -7.28 -3.86
CA VAL A 95 -6.08 -6.26 -4.05
C VAL A 95 -7.45 -6.87 -3.81
N ASN A 96 -8.29 -6.16 -3.06
CA ASN A 96 -9.68 -6.54 -2.83
C ASN A 96 -10.54 -5.29 -2.92
N ALA A 97 -11.58 -5.35 -3.74
CA ALA A 97 -12.57 -4.29 -3.90
C ALA A 97 -13.92 -4.75 -3.36
N VAL A 98 -14.55 -3.91 -2.58
CA VAL A 98 -15.90 -4.16 -2.03
C VAL A 98 -16.78 -2.96 -2.33
N VAL A 99 -17.94 -3.20 -2.91
CA VAL A 99 -18.96 -2.20 -3.21
C VAL A 99 -20.22 -2.49 -2.42
N THR A 100 -20.63 -1.54 -1.61
CA THR A 100 -21.86 -1.64 -0.82
C THR A 100 -22.81 -0.50 -1.13
N THR A 101 -24.10 -0.76 -1.02
CA THR A 101 -25.15 0.28 -1.11
C THR A 101 -25.58 0.62 0.31
N PRO A 102 -25.23 1.81 0.84
CA PRO A 102 -25.64 2.23 2.18
C PRO A 102 -27.17 2.27 2.31
N SER A 103 -27.68 1.82 3.44
CA SER A 103 -29.12 1.86 3.74
C SER A 103 -29.65 3.29 3.88
N THR A 104 -28.78 4.22 4.27
CA THR A 104 -29.11 5.66 4.37
C THR A 104 -28.39 6.39 3.26
N GLN A 105 -29.15 6.92 2.31
CA GLN A 105 -28.62 7.72 1.21
C GLN A 105 -28.42 9.17 1.67
N ARG A 106 -27.26 9.75 1.32
CA ARG A 106 -26.89 11.12 1.74
C ARG A 106 -27.47 12.21 0.83
N VAL A 107 -27.80 11.83 -0.40
CA VAL A 107 -28.30 12.75 -1.42
C VAL A 107 -29.64 12.23 -1.94
N THR A 108 -30.68 13.08 -1.91
CA THR A 108 -31.98 12.76 -2.46
C THR A 108 -31.94 12.80 -3.98
N GLY A 109 -32.53 11.80 -4.66
CA GLY A 109 -32.52 11.70 -6.13
C GLY A 109 -31.20 11.14 -6.69
N ALA A 110 -30.41 10.48 -5.85
CA ALA A 110 -29.21 9.77 -6.28
C ALA A 110 -29.02 8.50 -5.46
N THR A 111 -28.63 7.43 -6.12
CA THR A 111 -28.21 6.18 -5.47
C THR A 111 -26.74 6.28 -5.09
N GLU A 112 -26.43 6.20 -3.80
CA GLU A 112 -25.08 6.18 -3.30
C GLU A 112 -24.54 4.75 -3.22
N LEU A 113 -23.37 4.53 -3.80
CA LEU A 113 -22.55 3.34 -3.59
C LEU A 113 -21.30 3.72 -2.80
N GLN A 114 -20.85 2.84 -1.94
CA GLN A 114 -19.59 2.99 -1.22
C GLN A 114 -18.58 1.95 -1.73
N LEU A 115 -17.54 2.42 -2.41
CA LEU A 115 -16.42 1.62 -2.87
C LEU A 115 -15.33 1.63 -1.81
N VAL A 116 -14.88 0.46 -1.39
CA VAL A 116 -13.74 0.26 -0.50
C VAL A 116 -12.71 -0.60 -1.23
N ILE A 117 -11.52 -0.09 -1.47
CA ILE A 117 -10.43 -0.86 -2.06
C ILE A 117 -9.34 -1.02 -1.01
N SER A 118 -8.93 -2.24 -0.78
CA SER A 118 -7.85 -2.59 0.15
C SER A 118 -6.73 -3.33 -0.57
N TYR A 119 -5.50 -3.10 -0.12
CA TYR A 119 -4.30 -3.72 -0.66
C TYR A 119 -3.35 -4.17 0.44
N GLN A 120 -2.93 -5.43 0.39
CA GLN A 120 -1.94 -5.98 1.30
C GLN A 120 -0.54 -5.77 0.73
N MET A 121 0.27 -5.00 1.44
CA MET A 121 1.67 -4.78 1.05
C MET A 121 2.60 -5.88 1.55
N ASP A 122 3.68 -6.12 0.80
CA ASP A 122 4.82 -6.87 1.34
C ASP A 122 5.53 -6.05 2.42
N SER A 123 5.90 -6.74 3.49
CA SER A 123 6.77 -6.17 4.49
C SER A 123 8.22 -6.61 4.26
N PHE A 124 9.12 -5.66 3.98
CA PHE A 124 10.55 -5.94 3.97
C PHE A 124 11.10 -6.24 5.37
N LEU A 125 10.34 -5.89 6.41
CA LEU A 125 10.68 -6.17 7.80
C LEU A 125 9.99 -7.42 8.32
N GLY A 126 9.36 -8.22 7.45
CA GLY A 126 8.72 -9.48 7.81
C GLY A 126 9.67 -10.48 8.48
N PHE A 127 10.96 -10.46 8.11
CA PHE A 127 11.99 -11.26 8.77
C PHE A 127 12.19 -10.89 10.26
N ALA A 128 11.85 -9.67 10.63
CA ALA A 128 11.89 -9.17 12.02
C ALA A 128 10.52 -9.30 12.74
N GLY A 129 9.54 -9.97 12.13
CA GLY A 129 8.19 -10.12 12.67
C GLY A 129 7.33 -8.86 12.56
N ILE A 130 7.74 -7.89 11.74
CA ILE A 130 6.99 -6.65 11.52
C ILE A 130 6.17 -6.80 10.24
N GLU A 131 4.86 -6.93 10.40
CA GLU A 131 3.93 -6.96 9.27
C GLU A 131 3.39 -5.55 8.98
N PHE A 132 3.14 -5.27 7.70
CA PHE A 132 2.51 -4.01 7.31
C PHE A 132 0.99 -4.19 7.29
N PRO A 133 0.22 -3.21 7.82
CA PRO A 133 -1.23 -3.25 7.77
C PRO A 133 -1.73 -3.11 6.32
N PHE A 134 -3.00 -3.49 6.11
CA PHE A 134 -3.69 -3.19 4.86
C PHE A 134 -3.76 -1.68 4.63
N ILE A 135 -3.48 -1.26 3.39
CA ILE A 135 -3.80 0.09 2.94
C ILE A 135 -5.21 0.05 2.37
N THR A 136 -6.06 0.93 2.87
CA THR A 136 -7.46 1.01 2.44
C THR A 136 -7.80 2.40 1.95
N TYR A 137 -8.54 2.48 0.85
CA TYR A 137 -9.10 3.71 0.33
C TYR A 137 -10.60 3.55 0.12
N THR A 138 -11.38 4.50 0.64
CA THR A 138 -12.85 4.51 0.55
C THR A 138 -13.31 5.70 -0.30
N ARG A 139 -14.23 5.45 -1.23
CA ARG A 139 -14.82 6.47 -2.10
C ARG A 139 -16.33 6.27 -2.20
N PRO A 140 -17.15 7.32 -1.95
CA PRO A 140 -18.55 7.31 -2.34
C PRO A 140 -18.67 7.55 -3.85
N ILE A 141 -19.65 6.88 -4.47
CA ILE A 141 -20.06 7.04 -5.87
C ILE A 141 -21.54 7.42 -5.84
N PHE A 142 -21.91 8.53 -6.46
CA PHE A 142 -23.29 8.98 -6.56
C PHE A 142 -23.77 8.78 -7.99
N LEU A 143 -24.83 8.00 -8.12
CA LEU A 143 -25.49 7.71 -9.39
C LEU A 143 -26.79 8.51 -9.39
N LEU A 144 -26.96 9.38 -10.36
CA LEU A 144 -28.22 10.15 -10.48
C LEU A 144 -29.31 9.21 -10.98
N ASP A 145 -30.42 9.16 -10.27
CA ASP A 145 -31.59 8.44 -10.74
C ASP A 145 -32.14 9.23 -11.94
N GLU A 146 -32.29 8.58 -13.10
CA GLU A 146 -32.98 9.17 -14.23
C GLU A 146 -34.49 9.17 -13.92
N ASP A 147 -35.15 10.36 -13.97
CA ASP A 147 -36.58 10.55 -13.83
C ASP A 147 -37.37 9.92 -14.99
#